data_1461d3159276aead5b3e0988e5f03bc3
#
_entry.id   1461d3159276aead5b3e0988e5f03bc3
#
_cell.length_a   1.000
_cell.length_b   1.000
_cell.length_c   1.000
_cell.angle_alpha   90.00
_cell.angle_beta   90.00
_cell.angle_gamma   90.00
#
_symmetry.space_group_name_H-M   'P 1'
#
loop_
_entity.id
_entity.type
_entity.pdbx_description
1 polymer ?
#
loop_
_entity_poly.entity_id
_entity_poly.type
_entity_poly.pdbx_seq_one_letter_code
_entity_poly.pdbx_strand_id
1 'polypeptide(L)'
;MVTSRTFAGFWQDTRGIALSEAMLTFPIVMLVFAAFVEFGYAMAQWNQTVKALQYGARLAAVSDPLTTDFDAVFPVEAADPLDNGKAAPNDAAVASTCGPALANCTAALNRIVLGSDGLCSAPGDPHPGICDLNWQIKPQNLMVTYQRSGLGYWGRPDGPVLTMRLEVRDVTFDLPILGALLGINDIVLPAHPVTITTEDLKTCSTC
;
A
#
# COMPACT_ATOMS: atom_id res chain seq x y z
N MET A 1 -5.37 -74.61 -21.51
CA MET A 1 -5.35 -73.77 -22.74
C MET A 1 -5.85 -72.36 -22.35
N VAL A 2 -4.98 -71.47 -22.01
CA VAL A 2 -5.32 -70.05 -21.78
C VAL A 2 -5.32 -69.41 -23.14
N THR A 3 -6.46 -68.96 -23.59
CA THR A 3 -6.71 -68.49 -24.94
C THR A 3 -6.02 -67.19 -25.25
N SER A 4 -5.24 -67.18 -26.31
CA SER A 4 -4.53 -66.00 -26.90
C SER A 4 -5.44 -64.85 -27.37
N ARG A 5 -6.73 -64.87 -27.01
CA ARG A 5 -7.71 -63.84 -27.37
C ARG A 5 -7.68 -62.59 -26.48
N THR A 6 -7.05 -62.64 -25.33
CA THR A 6 -7.03 -61.53 -24.37
C THR A 6 -6.03 -60.43 -24.76
N PHE A 7 -4.94 -60.73 -25.46
CA PHE A 7 -3.94 -59.73 -25.87
C PHE A 7 -4.36 -58.89 -27.08
N ALA A 8 -5.12 -59.49 -28.04
CA ALA A 8 -5.59 -58.73 -29.22
C ALA A 8 -6.67 -57.70 -28.83
N GLY A 9 -7.49 -57.97 -27.81
CA GLY A 9 -8.47 -57.00 -27.31
C GLY A 9 -7.85 -55.83 -26.55
N PHE A 10 -6.71 -56.05 -25.91
CA PHE A 10 -6.00 -54.98 -25.19
C PHE A 10 -5.40 -53.90 -26.14
N TRP A 11 -4.92 -54.29 -27.30
CA TRP A 11 -4.39 -53.35 -28.32
C TRP A 11 -5.47 -52.60 -29.08
N GLN A 12 -6.70 -53.03 -29.04
CA GLN A 12 -7.86 -52.40 -29.69
C GLN A 12 -8.74 -51.62 -28.68
N ASP A 13 -8.43 -51.69 -27.38
CA ASP A 13 -9.21 -50.98 -26.36
C ASP A 13 -8.82 -49.52 -26.30
N THR A 14 -9.65 -48.65 -26.88
CA THR A 14 -9.48 -47.20 -26.92
C THR A 14 -9.86 -46.51 -25.61
N ARG A 15 -10.37 -47.26 -24.58
CA ARG A 15 -10.76 -46.68 -23.29
C ARG A 15 -9.57 -46.15 -22.51
N GLY A 16 -8.35 -46.68 -22.74
CA GLY A 16 -7.12 -46.19 -22.16
C GLY A 16 -6.67 -44.80 -22.70
N ILE A 17 -7.06 -44.45 -23.92
CA ILE A 17 -6.70 -43.20 -24.57
C ILE A 17 -7.37 -42.02 -23.85
N ALA A 18 -8.65 -42.15 -23.52
CA ALA A 18 -9.37 -41.11 -22.79
C ALA A 18 -8.77 -40.83 -21.39
N LEU A 19 -8.26 -41.88 -20.71
CA LEU A 19 -7.58 -41.71 -19.42
C LEU A 19 -6.25 -41.00 -19.56
N SER A 20 -5.46 -41.29 -20.61
CA SER A 20 -4.18 -40.62 -20.86
C SER A 20 -4.37 -39.15 -21.29
N GLU A 21 -5.41 -38.86 -22.05
CA GLU A 21 -5.79 -37.49 -22.38
C GLU A 21 -6.21 -36.69 -21.13
N ALA A 22 -7.03 -37.32 -20.25
CA ALA A 22 -7.43 -36.70 -18.99
C ALA A 22 -6.24 -36.46 -18.06
N MET A 23 -5.26 -37.35 -18.00
CA MET A 23 -4.04 -37.21 -17.21
C MET A 23 -3.15 -36.05 -17.71
N LEU A 24 -3.13 -35.76 -19.02
CA LEU A 24 -2.40 -34.67 -19.60
C LEU A 24 -3.14 -33.32 -19.46
N THR A 25 -4.46 -33.32 -19.63
CA THR A 25 -5.27 -32.10 -19.61
C THR A 25 -5.54 -31.63 -18.19
N PHE A 26 -5.71 -32.52 -17.23
CA PHE A 26 -6.06 -32.20 -15.85
C PHE A 26 -5.02 -31.29 -15.17
N PRO A 27 -3.71 -31.56 -15.21
CA PRO A 27 -2.70 -30.65 -14.64
C PRO A 27 -2.71 -29.26 -15.27
N ILE A 28 -2.93 -29.17 -16.59
CA ILE A 28 -2.99 -27.89 -17.30
C ILE A 28 -4.21 -27.08 -16.83
N VAL A 29 -5.36 -27.73 -16.72
CA VAL A 29 -6.59 -27.10 -16.23
C VAL A 29 -6.39 -26.62 -14.79
N MET A 30 -5.79 -27.43 -13.92
CA MET A 30 -5.49 -27.06 -12.53
C MET A 30 -4.53 -25.87 -12.44
N LEU A 31 -3.51 -25.82 -13.29
CA LEU A 31 -2.60 -24.67 -13.36
C LEU A 31 -3.32 -23.38 -13.76
N VAL A 32 -4.22 -23.46 -14.73
CA VAL A 32 -5.01 -22.29 -15.17
C VAL A 32 -5.92 -21.82 -14.03
N PHE A 33 -6.60 -22.73 -13.33
CA PHE A 33 -7.40 -22.35 -12.17
C PHE A 33 -6.56 -21.74 -11.04
N ALA A 34 -5.40 -22.32 -10.75
CA ALA A 34 -4.47 -21.76 -9.77
C ALA A 34 -4.07 -20.32 -10.13
N ALA A 35 -3.75 -20.07 -11.41
CA ALA A 35 -3.41 -18.74 -11.89
C ALA A 35 -4.56 -17.72 -11.70
N PHE A 36 -5.80 -18.12 -11.98
CA PHE A 36 -6.96 -17.25 -11.75
C PHE A 36 -7.18 -16.93 -10.27
N VAL A 37 -7.03 -17.92 -9.38
CA VAL A 37 -7.18 -17.73 -7.94
C VAL A 37 -6.09 -16.78 -7.41
N GLU A 38 -4.84 -16.97 -7.80
CA GLU A 38 -3.75 -16.10 -7.37
C GLU A 38 -3.85 -14.69 -7.92
N PHE A 39 -4.27 -14.53 -9.18
CA PHE A 39 -4.53 -13.21 -9.73
C PHE A 39 -5.65 -12.49 -8.97
N GLY A 40 -6.73 -13.20 -8.64
CA GLY A 40 -7.81 -12.66 -7.79
C GLY A 40 -7.31 -12.25 -6.40
N TYR A 41 -6.44 -13.05 -5.79
CA TYR A 41 -5.82 -12.76 -4.51
C TYR A 41 -4.90 -11.52 -4.57
N ALA A 42 -4.05 -11.43 -5.60
CA ALA A 42 -3.20 -10.27 -5.82
C ALA A 42 -4.01 -8.98 -6.00
N MET A 43 -5.11 -9.04 -6.77
CA MET A 43 -6.03 -7.91 -6.93
C MET A 43 -6.72 -7.51 -5.62
N ALA A 44 -7.08 -8.47 -4.77
CA ALA A 44 -7.65 -8.19 -3.45
C ALA A 44 -6.63 -7.48 -2.55
N GLN A 45 -5.38 -7.95 -2.50
CA GLN A 45 -4.29 -7.30 -1.75
C GLN A 45 -4.02 -5.88 -2.26
N TRP A 46 -4.00 -5.70 -3.57
CA TRP A 46 -3.89 -4.39 -4.19
C TRP A 46 -4.97 -3.42 -3.74
N ASN A 47 -6.23 -3.83 -3.83
CA ASN A 47 -7.36 -3.00 -3.39
C ASN A 47 -7.32 -2.67 -1.90
N GLN A 48 -6.89 -3.61 -1.06
CA GLN A 48 -6.68 -3.37 0.37
C GLN A 48 -5.58 -2.32 0.60
N THR A 49 -4.46 -2.41 -0.11
CA THR A 49 -3.37 -1.42 -0.03
C THR A 49 -3.84 -0.03 -0.40
N VAL A 50 -4.57 0.11 -1.51
CA VAL A 50 -5.11 1.41 -1.94
C VAL A 50 -6.07 2.00 -0.91
N LYS A 51 -6.98 1.20 -0.36
CA LYS A 51 -7.91 1.64 0.68
C LYS A 51 -7.18 2.04 1.96
N ALA A 52 -6.19 1.26 2.39
CA ALA A 52 -5.38 1.54 3.56
C ALA A 52 -4.61 2.87 3.40
N LEU A 53 -4.04 3.13 2.22
CA LEU A 53 -3.36 4.40 1.92
C LEU A 53 -4.33 5.59 1.89
N GLN A 54 -5.51 5.44 1.29
CA GLN A 54 -6.53 6.50 1.29
C GLN A 54 -6.99 6.85 2.70
N TYR A 55 -7.17 5.85 3.54
CA TYR A 55 -7.51 6.04 4.96
C TYR A 55 -6.37 6.75 5.69
N GLY A 56 -5.14 6.25 5.55
CA GLY A 56 -3.95 6.84 6.16
C GLY A 56 -3.67 8.27 5.71
N ALA A 57 -3.94 8.59 4.44
CA ALA A 57 -3.81 9.94 3.93
C ALA A 57 -4.76 10.92 4.61
N ARG A 58 -6.01 10.53 4.83
CA ARG A 58 -6.99 11.34 5.54
C ARG A 58 -6.60 11.55 7.00
N LEU A 59 -6.13 10.49 7.65
CA LEU A 59 -5.67 10.57 9.04
C LEU A 59 -4.43 11.47 9.16
N ALA A 60 -3.49 11.35 8.23
CA ALA A 60 -2.27 12.17 8.19
C ALA A 60 -2.55 13.65 7.90
N ALA A 61 -3.58 13.96 7.09
CA ALA A 61 -3.94 15.33 6.75
C ALA A 61 -4.43 16.17 7.94
N VAL A 62 -4.89 15.51 9.02
CA VAL A 62 -5.41 16.14 10.25
C VAL A 62 -4.59 15.73 11.48
N SER A 63 -3.38 15.24 11.29
CA SER A 63 -2.47 14.84 12.37
C SER A 63 -1.26 15.75 12.41
N ASP A 64 -0.48 15.68 13.51
CA ASP A 64 0.79 16.38 13.60
C ASP A 64 1.71 16.04 12.42
N PRO A 65 2.57 16.99 11.99
CA PRO A 65 3.46 16.76 10.86
C PRO A 65 4.32 15.50 11.03
N LEU A 66 4.47 14.75 9.93
CA LEU A 66 5.17 13.47 9.92
C LEU A 66 6.67 13.61 9.66
N THR A 67 7.14 14.80 9.27
CA THR A 67 8.55 15.08 9.03
C THR A 67 9.15 15.95 10.13
N THR A 68 10.40 15.67 10.52
CA THR A 68 11.07 16.35 11.64
C THR A 68 11.50 17.77 11.30
N ASP A 69 11.69 18.07 10.03
CA ASP A 69 12.11 19.38 9.50
C ASP A 69 10.92 20.24 9.02
N PHE A 70 9.69 19.85 9.35
CA PHE A 70 8.47 20.47 8.82
C PHE A 70 8.43 21.98 9.02
N ASP A 71 8.63 22.48 10.25
CA ASP A 71 8.55 23.90 10.57
C ASP A 71 9.66 24.72 9.93
N ALA A 72 10.82 24.09 9.70
CA ALA A 72 11.95 24.73 9.03
C ALA A 72 11.72 24.88 7.52
N VAL A 73 11.09 23.88 6.88
CA VAL A 73 10.82 23.87 5.44
C VAL A 73 9.54 24.64 5.10
N PHE A 74 8.54 24.58 6.00
CA PHE A 74 7.22 25.19 5.80
C PHE A 74 6.87 26.18 6.92
N PRO A 75 7.60 27.28 7.07
CA PRO A 75 7.26 28.29 8.06
C PRO A 75 5.85 28.84 7.82
N VAL A 76 5.14 29.12 8.90
CA VAL A 76 3.78 29.70 8.87
C VAL A 76 3.81 31.14 8.34
N GLU A 77 4.79 31.90 8.79
CA GLU A 77 4.93 33.29 8.40
C GLU A 77 5.86 33.47 7.20
N ALA A 78 5.59 34.46 6.39
CA ALA A 78 6.48 34.83 5.31
C ALA A 78 7.80 35.39 5.85
N ALA A 79 8.89 35.30 5.07
CA ALA A 79 10.17 35.89 5.41
C ALA A 79 10.11 37.44 5.52
N ASP A 80 9.25 38.06 4.70
CA ASP A 80 8.88 39.47 4.84
C ASP A 80 7.50 39.55 5.53
N PRO A 81 7.37 40.18 6.69
CA PRO A 81 6.08 40.32 7.38
C PRO A 81 4.99 41.02 6.55
N LEU A 82 5.38 41.84 5.54
CA LEU A 82 4.44 42.47 4.62
C LEU A 82 3.78 41.50 3.64
N ASP A 83 4.28 40.27 3.54
CA ASP A 83 3.75 39.24 2.72
C ASP A 83 2.73 38.35 3.47
N ASN A 84 2.60 38.52 4.79
CA ASN A 84 1.55 37.82 5.55
C ASN A 84 0.16 38.23 5.04
N GLY A 85 -0.70 37.22 4.84
CA GLY A 85 -2.01 37.37 4.21
C GLY A 85 -2.00 37.24 2.68
N LYS A 86 -0.83 37.24 2.03
CA LYS A 86 -0.72 36.96 0.59
C LYS A 86 -0.75 35.46 0.33
N ALA A 87 -1.18 35.08 -0.89
CA ALA A 87 -1.20 33.68 -1.30
C ALA A 87 0.20 33.04 -1.20
N ALA A 88 0.25 31.82 -0.68
CA ALA A 88 1.49 31.07 -0.63
C ALA A 88 1.98 30.76 -2.06
N PRO A 89 3.29 30.78 -2.32
CA PRO A 89 3.81 30.49 -3.65
C PRO A 89 3.61 29.02 -4.03
N ASN A 90 3.45 28.78 -5.33
CA ASN A 90 3.53 27.42 -5.86
C ASN A 90 5.01 27.10 -6.14
N ASP A 91 5.65 26.39 -5.24
CA ASP A 91 7.04 25.97 -5.38
C ASP A 91 7.19 24.49 -5.02
N ALA A 92 7.15 23.67 -6.04
CA ALA A 92 7.27 22.23 -5.91
C ALA A 92 8.66 21.76 -5.44
N ALA A 93 9.68 22.63 -5.52
CA ALA A 93 11.02 22.33 -5.01
C ALA A 93 11.07 22.44 -3.47
N VAL A 94 10.14 23.19 -2.86
CA VAL A 94 10.00 23.23 -1.40
C VAL A 94 9.22 22.01 -0.95
N ALA A 95 9.94 20.98 -0.57
CA ALA A 95 9.39 19.70 -0.15
C ALA A 95 10.12 19.13 1.06
N SER A 96 9.39 18.41 1.91
CA SER A 96 9.92 17.63 3.02
C SER A 96 9.38 16.22 2.95
N THR A 97 10.25 15.24 3.15
CA THR A 97 9.91 13.82 2.99
C THR A 97 10.30 13.03 4.22
N CYS A 98 9.33 12.33 4.82
CA CYS A 98 9.56 11.20 5.70
C CYS A 98 9.71 9.97 4.79
N GLY A 99 10.93 9.48 4.68
CA GLY A 99 11.32 8.53 3.64
C GLY A 99 11.45 7.09 4.10
N PRO A 100 11.93 6.21 3.22
CA PRO A 100 12.11 4.81 3.55
C PRO A 100 13.04 4.67 4.76
N ALA A 101 12.85 3.58 5.53
CA ALA A 101 13.58 3.32 6.77
C ALA A 101 13.43 4.41 7.86
N LEU A 102 12.30 5.13 7.86
CA LEU A 102 11.97 6.17 8.86
C LEU A 102 12.91 7.39 8.85
N ALA A 103 13.63 7.63 7.77
CA ALA A 103 14.48 8.80 7.63
C ALA A 103 13.64 10.08 7.67
N ASN A 104 14.02 11.05 8.53
CA ASN A 104 13.34 12.32 8.73
C ASN A 104 11.86 12.19 9.17
N CYS A 105 11.51 11.13 9.92
CA CYS A 105 10.15 10.88 10.36
C CYS A 105 9.95 11.20 11.84
N THR A 106 8.78 11.74 12.18
CA THR A 106 8.34 11.94 13.57
C THR A 106 7.68 10.68 14.15
N ALA A 107 7.49 10.65 15.46
CA ALA A 107 6.75 9.57 16.13
C ALA A 107 5.27 9.50 15.72
N ALA A 108 4.71 10.59 15.18
CA ALA A 108 3.34 10.64 14.68
C ALA A 108 3.08 9.63 13.54
N LEU A 109 4.11 9.29 12.75
CA LEU A 109 4.02 8.25 11.72
C LEU A 109 3.58 6.90 12.29
N ASN A 110 4.13 6.52 13.46
CA ASN A 110 3.76 5.25 14.09
C ASN A 110 2.26 5.21 14.45
N ARG A 111 1.71 6.33 14.94
CA ARG A 111 0.29 6.42 15.24
C ARG A 111 -0.59 6.27 14.01
N ILE A 112 -0.18 6.82 12.87
CA ILE A 112 -0.91 6.70 11.61
C ILE A 112 -0.86 5.28 11.07
N VAL A 113 0.29 4.61 11.21
CA VAL A 113 0.46 3.26 10.69
C VAL A 113 -0.09 2.21 11.64
N LEU A 114 0.20 2.31 12.93
CA LEU A 114 -0.12 1.29 13.94
C LEU A 114 -1.44 1.57 14.70
N GLY A 115 -2.07 2.73 14.48
CA GLY A 115 -3.26 3.09 15.22
C GLY A 115 -3.00 3.63 16.64
N SER A 116 -4.06 3.72 17.44
CA SER A 116 -3.98 4.27 18.80
C SER A 116 -3.42 3.28 19.82
N ASP A 117 -3.49 2.00 19.56
CA ASP A 117 -2.96 0.93 20.41
C ASP A 117 -1.48 0.61 20.14
N GLY A 118 -0.91 1.13 19.05
CA GLY A 118 0.47 0.89 18.62
C GLY A 118 0.73 -0.52 18.08
N LEU A 119 -0.30 -1.26 17.73
CA LEU A 119 -0.21 -2.66 17.26
C LEU A 119 -0.94 -2.83 15.93
N CYS A 120 -0.38 -3.65 15.04
CA CYS A 120 -1.04 -4.07 13.80
C CYS A 120 -1.85 -5.34 14.04
N SER A 121 -2.94 -5.33 14.78
CA SER A 121 -3.48 -6.65 15.11
C SER A 121 -4.95 -6.77 15.42
N ALA A 122 -5.68 -5.72 15.71
CA ALA A 122 -6.97 -5.99 16.34
C ALA A 122 -8.16 -5.34 15.63
N PRO A 123 -9.15 -6.12 15.26
CA PRO A 123 -10.51 -5.60 15.12
C PRO A 123 -10.95 -5.11 16.50
N GLY A 124 -11.10 -3.80 16.68
CA GLY A 124 -11.55 -3.19 17.93
C GLY A 124 -10.78 -1.96 18.39
N ASP A 125 -9.71 -1.57 17.71
CA ASP A 125 -9.09 -0.27 17.97
C ASP A 125 -10.10 0.84 17.62
N PRO A 126 -10.40 1.77 18.56
CA PRO A 126 -11.25 2.92 18.29
C PRO A 126 -10.70 3.82 17.18
N HIS A 127 -9.38 3.82 16.97
CA HIS A 127 -8.70 4.59 15.92
C HIS A 127 -7.67 3.70 15.22
N PRO A 128 -8.14 2.86 14.28
CA PRO A 128 -7.25 1.92 13.57
C PRO A 128 -6.21 2.65 12.74
N GLY A 129 -5.04 2.04 12.57
CA GLY A 129 -3.99 2.51 11.68
C GLY A 129 -4.07 1.92 10.28
N ILE A 130 -3.12 2.29 9.42
CA ILE A 130 -3.00 1.75 8.07
C ILE A 130 -2.80 0.23 8.11
N CYS A 131 -2.00 -0.27 9.06
CA CYS A 131 -1.66 -1.68 9.15
C CYS A 131 -2.82 -2.56 9.62
N ASP A 132 -3.82 -2.01 10.32
CA ASP A 132 -5.04 -2.75 10.69
C ASP A 132 -5.90 -3.07 9.45
N LEU A 133 -5.80 -2.23 8.42
CA LEU A 133 -6.45 -2.44 7.13
C LEU A 133 -5.61 -3.33 6.20
N ASN A 134 -4.27 -3.21 6.29
CA ASN A 134 -3.34 -4.05 5.55
C ASN A 134 -2.06 -4.29 6.38
N TRP A 135 -1.97 -5.44 7.02
CA TRP A 135 -0.90 -5.85 7.91
C TRP A 135 0.51 -5.90 7.27
N GLN A 136 0.58 -5.90 5.94
CA GLN A 136 1.84 -5.88 5.20
C GLN A 136 2.50 -4.50 5.23
N ILE A 137 1.73 -3.44 5.46
CA ILE A 137 2.23 -2.07 5.50
C ILE A 137 2.69 -1.75 6.93
N LYS A 138 3.99 -1.59 7.09
CA LYS A 138 4.63 -1.20 8.35
C LYS A 138 5.16 0.23 8.25
N PRO A 139 5.51 0.89 9.38
CA PRO A 139 6.02 2.27 9.35
C PRO A 139 7.18 2.50 8.39
N GLN A 140 8.11 1.54 8.27
CA GLN A 140 9.25 1.64 7.37
C GLN A 140 8.89 1.53 5.87
N ASN A 141 7.69 1.05 5.54
CA ASN A 141 7.24 0.92 4.17
C ASN A 141 6.52 2.18 3.67
N LEU A 142 6.13 3.10 4.58
CA LEU A 142 5.41 4.30 4.22
C LEU A 142 6.37 5.44 3.91
N MET A 143 6.15 6.09 2.79
CA MET A 143 6.82 7.34 2.42
C MET A 143 5.80 8.45 2.31
N VAL A 144 6.07 9.57 3.00
CA VAL A 144 5.20 10.74 3.02
C VAL A 144 5.98 11.94 2.56
N THR A 145 5.49 12.64 1.55
CA THR A 145 6.10 13.86 1.03
C THR A 145 5.11 15.01 1.15
N TYR A 146 5.51 16.06 1.84
CA TYR A 146 4.83 17.34 1.84
C TYR A 146 5.44 18.25 0.80
N GLN A 147 4.61 19.02 0.11
CA GLN A 147 5.03 19.89 -0.97
C GLN A 147 4.23 21.18 -0.98
N ARG A 148 4.89 22.31 -1.22
CA ARG A 148 4.24 23.60 -1.37
C ARG A 148 3.63 23.72 -2.78
N SER A 149 2.32 23.82 -2.86
CA SER A 149 1.56 23.80 -4.13
C SER A 149 0.73 25.05 -4.39
N GLY A 150 1.07 26.16 -3.73
CA GLY A 150 0.37 27.43 -3.95
C GLY A 150 -1.01 27.49 -3.29
N LEU A 151 -1.26 26.65 -2.30
CA LEU A 151 -2.50 26.64 -1.54
C LEU A 151 -2.36 27.44 -0.25
N GLY A 152 -3.47 28.08 0.16
CA GLY A 152 -3.50 28.87 1.39
C GLY A 152 -2.77 30.22 1.28
N TYR A 153 -2.46 30.81 2.42
CA TYR A 153 -1.81 32.11 2.53
C TYR A 153 -0.84 32.12 3.70
N TRP A 154 0.13 33.03 3.66
CA TRP A 154 1.11 33.24 4.71
C TRP A 154 0.46 33.79 5.99
N GLY A 155 0.90 33.31 7.15
CA GLY A 155 0.37 33.76 8.44
C GLY A 155 -0.97 33.10 8.79
N ARG A 156 -1.34 31.97 8.14
CA ARG A 156 -2.54 31.21 8.50
C ARG A 156 -2.40 30.63 9.91
N PRO A 157 -3.38 30.86 10.82
CA PRO A 157 -3.27 30.40 12.22
C PRO A 157 -3.11 28.90 12.41
N ASP A 158 -3.71 28.10 11.49
CA ASP A 158 -3.73 26.63 11.57
C ASP A 158 -2.59 25.99 10.76
N GLY A 159 -1.56 26.78 10.44
CA GLY A 159 -0.39 26.34 9.69
C GLY A 159 -0.54 26.40 8.16
N PRO A 160 0.51 26.02 7.42
CA PRO A 160 0.52 26.08 5.97
C PRO A 160 -0.37 24.99 5.35
N VAL A 161 -1.06 25.33 4.25
CA VAL A 161 -1.78 24.34 3.43
C VAL A 161 -0.82 23.78 2.40
N LEU A 162 -0.60 22.49 2.43
CA LEU A 162 0.35 21.79 1.60
C LEU A 162 -0.35 20.66 0.82
N THR A 163 0.27 20.21 -0.25
CA THR A 163 -0.06 18.96 -0.87
C THR A 163 0.76 17.85 -0.23
N MET A 164 0.11 16.85 0.30
CA MET A 164 0.73 15.68 0.89
C MET A 164 0.54 14.48 -0.02
N ARG A 165 1.61 13.74 -0.25
CA ARG A 165 1.64 12.50 -1.03
C ARG A 165 2.09 11.36 -0.16
N LEU A 166 1.24 10.34 -0.05
CA LEU A 166 1.57 9.08 0.60
C LEU A 166 1.80 8.00 -0.44
N GLU A 167 2.86 7.22 -0.28
CA GLU A 167 3.14 6.05 -1.09
C GLU A 167 3.74 4.93 -0.24
N VAL A 168 3.48 3.69 -0.66
CA VAL A 168 4.07 2.51 -0.04
C VAL A 168 5.27 2.06 -0.86
N ARG A 169 6.35 1.68 -0.18
CA ARG A 169 7.57 1.16 -0.75
C ARG A 169 7.91 -0.20 -0.16
N ASP A 170 8.53 -1.04 -0.95
CA ASP A 170 9.10 -2.33 -0.52
C ASP A 170 8.06 -3.27 0.12
N VAL A 171 6.83 -3.26 -0.38
CA VAL A 171 5.82 -4.26 -0.04
C VAL A 171 5.67 -5.24 -1.20
N THR A 172 5.74 -6.53 -0.90
CA THR A 172 5.68 -7.61 -1.88
C THR A 172 4.35 -8.36 -1.79
N PHE A 173 3.87 -8.80 -2.95
CA PHE A 173 2.78 -9.76 -3.02
C PHE A 173 3.31 -11.18 -2.86
N ASP A 174 2.65 -11.95 -2.03
CA ASP A 174 2.89 -13.37 -1.92
C ASP A 174 2.03 -14.13 -2.92
N LEU A 175 2.67 -14.94 -3.77
CA LEU A 175 2.03 -15.82 -4.74
C LEU A 175 2.30 -17.28 -4.31
N PRO A 176 1.43 -17.88 -3.49
CA PRO A 176 1.73 -19.17 -2.84
C PRO A 176 1.90 -20.34 -3.80
N ILE A 177 1.19 -20.38 -4.91
CA ILE A 177 1.21 -21.51 -5.84
C ILE A 177 2.14 -21.24 -7.02
N LEU A 178 1.90 -20.18 -7.79
CA LEU A 178 2.71 -19.83 -8.94
C LEU A 178 4.11 -19.36 -8.53
N GLY A 179 4.21 -18.66 -7.40
CA GLY A 179 5.48 -18.26 -6.83
C GLY A 179 6.36 -19.47 -6.53
N ALA A 180 5.83 -20.49 -5.87
CA ALA A 180 6.52 -21.74 -5.59
C ALA A 180 6.86 -22.55 -6.85
N LEU A 181 5.98 -22.53 -7.85
CA LEU A 181 6.15 -23.30 -9.09
C LEU A 181 7.13 -22.65 -10.06
N LEU A 182 7.07 -21.31 -10.20
CA LEU A 182 7.87 -20.55 -11.16
C LEU A 182 9.12 -19.92 -10.56
N GLY A 183 9.30 -20.00 -9.23
CA GLY A 183 10.39 -19.35 -8.52
C GLY A 183 10.26 -17.82 -8.47
N ILE A 184 9.05 -17.28 -8.66
CA ILE A 184 8.74 -15.85 -8.63
C ILE A 184 8.14 -15.54 -7.26
N ASN A 185 8.98 -15.37 -6.25
CA ASN A 185 8.49 -15.24 -4.87
C ASN A 185 8.12 -13.81 -4.47
N ASP A 186 8.59 -12.79 -5.20
CA ASP A 186 8.46 -11.40 -4.77
C ASP A 186 8.05 -10.49 -5.93
N ILE A 187 6.77 -10.26 -6.08
CA ILE A 187 6.28 -9.19 -6.96
C ILE A 187 6.12 -7.94 -6.09
N VAL A 188 7.01 -6.97 -6.27
CA VAL A 188 6.93 -5.68 -5.58
C VAL A 188 5.66 -4.95 -6.00
N LEU A 189 4.90 -4.51 -5.02
CA LEU A 189 3.73 -3.66 -5.24
C LEU A 189 4.19 -2.36 -5.91
N PRO A 190 3.67 -2.01 -7.09
CA PRO A 190 3.94 -0.70 -7.63
C PRO A 190 3.34 0.35 -6.69
N ALA A 191 4.14 1.37 -6.33
CA ALA A 191 3.69 2.46 -5.50
C ALA A 191 2.47 3.14 -6.14
N HIS A 192 1.34 3.15 -5.44
CA HIS A 192 0.19 3.97 -5.80
C HIS A 192 0.17 5.18 -4.87
N PRO A 193 0.67 6.33 -5.33
CA PRO A 193 0.62 7.51 -4.51
C PRO A 193 -0.81 7.98 -4.33
N VAL A 194 -1.19 8.23 -3.08
CA VAL A 194 -2.40 8.96 -2.72
C VAL A 194 -1.99 10.39 -2.40
N THR A 195 -2.60 11.34 -3.09
CA THR A 195 -2.35 12.77 -2.89
C THR A 195 -3.57 13.42 -2.26
N ILE A 196 -3.34 14.20 -1.22
CA ILE A 196 -4.37 14.96 -0.50
C ILE A 196 -3.80 16.31 -0.08
N THR A 197 -4.65 17.31 0.10
CA THR A 197 -4.27 18.57 0.72
C THR A 197 -4.31 18.45 2.23
N THR A 198 -3.34 19.04 2.92
CA THR A 198 -3.40 19.18 4.38
C THR A 198 -4.36 20.31 4.72
N GLU A 199 -5.09 20.15 5.82
CA GLU A 199 -5.96 21.21 6.34
C GLU A 199 -5.41 21.69 7.67
N ASP A 200 -5.68 21.00 8.76
CA ASP A 200 -5.20 21.37 10.09
C ASP A 200 -4.24 20.28 10.57
N LEU A 201 -2.94 20.55 10.44
CA LEU A 201 -1.89 19.61 10.84
C LEU A 201 -1.68 19.62 12.35
N LYS A 202 -2.70 19.19 13.08
CA LYS A 202 -2.64 19.08 14.53
C LYS A 202 -3.48 17.92 15.03
N THR A 203 -2.85 17.03 15.76
CA THR A 203 -3.58 15.95 16.44
C THR A 203 -4.46 16.52 17.54
N CYS A 204 -5.73 16.21 17.48
CA CYS A 204 -6.67 16.57 18.56
C CYS A 204 -6.30 15.77 19.82
N SER A 205 -5.96 16.49 20.91
CA SER A 205 -5.66 15.87 22.21
C SER A 205 -6.90 15.59 23.06
N THR A 206 -8.06 16.12 22.65
CA THR A 206 -9.30 16.10 23.45
C THR A 206 -10.54 15.63 22.69
N CYS A 207 -10.39 15.22 21.39
CA CYS A 207 -11.45 14.57 20.65
C CYS A 207 -11.54 13.08 20.98
#